data_4e2bb8ee663d31d6d161367eb035d6bb
#
_entry.id   4e2bb8ee663d31d6d161367eb035d6bb
#
_cell.length_a   1.000
_cell.length_b   1.000
_cell.length_c   1.000
_cell.angle_alpha   90.00
_cell.angle_beta   90.00
_cell.angle_gamma   90.00
#
_symmetry.space_group_name_H-M   'P 1'
#
loop_
_entity.id
_entity.type
_entity.pdbx_description
1 polymer ?
#
loop_
_entity_poly.entity_id
_entity_poly.type
_entity_poly.pdbx_seq_one_letter_code
_entity_poly.pdbx_strand_id
1 'polypeptide(L)'
;MFADLDYSHPEVEKDVLDWSKWLARELPLKGVRFDAVKHFSEDFLREVITGLDEEFGPGWFFVGEFWKDSLDDMCKYLERMGKKFSLFDAPLVYNFSKLSKTEGADLRTVFDDTLVKTVPVNAVVCRIPPTSS
;
A
#
# COMPACT_ATOMS: atom_id res chain seq x y z
N MET A 1 2.56 -24.52 2.18
CA MET A 1 3.09 -23.45 3.05
C MET A 1 4.41 -23.05 2.44
N PHE A 2 4.55 -21.85 1.93
CA PHE A 2 5.80 -21.37 1.34
C PHE A 2 6.69 -20.84 2.46
N ALA A 3 8.02 -21.00 2.32
CA ALA A 3 8.95 -20.40 3.24
C ALA A 3 8.87 -18.87 3.12
N ASP A 4 8.82 -18.19 4.26
CA ASP A 4 8.84 -16.73 4.33
C ASP A 4 10.27 -16.26 4.61
N LEU A 5 10.60 -15.04 4.17
CA LEU A 5 11.87 -14.42 4.50
C LEU A 5 11.82 -13.92 5.95
N ASP A 6 12.84 -14.26 6.71
CA ASP A 6 12.98 -13.79 8.09
C ASP A 6 13.59 -12.38 8.10
N TYR A 7 12.73 -11.35 8.11
CA TYR A 7 13.14 -9.94 8.19
C TYR A 7 13.68 -9.52 9.55
N SER A 8 13.76 -10.43 10.53
CA SER A 8 14.51 -10.18 11.76
C SER A 8 16.04 -10.40 11.60
N HIS A 9 16.45 -10.92 10.45
CA HIS A 9 17.85 -11.21 10.15
C HIS A 9 18.50 -10.00 9.46
N PRO A 10 19.52 -9.35 10.07
CA PRO A 10 20.09 -8.10 9.53
C PRO A 10 20.68 -8.22 8.12
N GLU A 11 21.16 -9.41 7.74
CA GLU A 11 21.68 -9.65 6.39
C GLU A 11 20.56 -9.64 5.36
N VAL A 12 19.37 -10.17 5.69
CA VAL A 12 18.20 -10.18 4.80
C VAL A 12 17.69 -8.75 4.59
N GLU A 13 17.56 -7.97 5.66
CA GLU A 13 17.16 -6.56 5.58
C GLU A 13 18.14 -5.77 4.69
N LYS A 14 19.44 -5.92 4.93
CA LYS A 14 20.48 -5.27 4.14
C LYS A 14 20.43 -5.66 2.66
N ASP A 15 20.32 -6.94 2.36
CA ASP A 15 20.33 -7.43 0.98
C ASP A 15 19.08 -6.95 0.21
N VAL A 16 17.91 -6.93 0.85
CA VAL A 16 16.67 -6.44 0.21
C VAL A 16 16.75 -4.92 -0.01
N LEU A 17 17.31 -4.16 0.93
CA LEU A 17 17.51 -2.72 0.76
C LEU A 17 18.50 -2.42 -0.38
N ASP A 18 19.64 -3.11 -0.41
CA ASP A 18 20.65 -2.95 -1.45
C ASP A 18 20.12 -3.35 -2.83
N TRP A 19 19.34 -4.42 -2.92
CA TRP A 19 18.64 -4.83 -4.14
C TRP A 19 17.63 -3.78 -4.60
N SER A 20 16.84 -3.22 -3.68
CA SER A 20 15.86 -2.18 -3.98
C SER A 20 16.54 -0.92 -4.57
N LYS A 21 17.67 -0.51 -3.98
CA LYS A 21 18.49 0.61 -4.48
C LYS A 21 19.10 0.30 -5.84
N TRP A 22 19.64 -0.90 -6.02
CA TRP A 22 20.17 -1.33 -7.30
C TRP A 22 19.10 -1.29 -8.39
N LEU A 23 17.91 -1.86 -8.14
CA LEU A 23 16.80 -1.84 -9.09
C LEU A 23 16.37 -0.42 -9.47
N ALA A 24 16.34 0.48 -8.50
CA ALA A 24 16.00 1.88 -8.71
C ALA A 24 17.06 2.66 -9.53
N ARG A 25 18.32 2.22 -9.52
CA ARG A 25 19.39 2.78 -10.38
C ARG A 25 19.30 2.27 -11.81
N GLU A 26 18.99 0.98 -11.99
CA GLU A 26 18.92 0.34 -13.31
C GLU A 26 17.68 0.77 -14.11
N LEU A 27 16.60 1.13 -13.43
CA LEU A 27 15.33 1.47 -14.07
C LEU A 27 14.96 2.93 -13.77
N PRO A 28 14.35 3.65 -14.75
CA PRO A 28 13.91 5.04 -14.56
C PRO A 28 12.63 5.11 -13.71
N LEU A 29 12.68 4.54 -12.51
CA LEU A 29 11.55 4.50 -11.58
C LEU A 29 11.30 5.85 -10.93
N LYS A 30 10.04 6.12 -10.59
CA LYS A 30 9.59 7.30 -9.82
C LYS A 30 8.72 6.91 -8.63
N GLY A 31 8.67 5.65 -8.32
CA GLY A 31 7.91 5.14 -7.18
C GLY A 31 7.93 3.62 -7.10
N VAL A 32 7.40 3.11 -6.01
CA VAL A 32 7.31 1.68 -5.73
C VAL A 32 5.92 1.32 -5.23
N ARG A 33 5.36 0.25 -5.78
CA ARG A 33 4.23 -0.46 -5.19
C ARG A 33 4.74 -1.63 -4.36
N PHE A 34 4.35 -1.68 -3.11
CA PHE A 34 4.62 -2.79 -2.21
C PHE A 34 3.40 -3.70 -2.14
N ASP A 35 3.60 -4.95 -2.46
CA ASP A 35 2.58 -5.99 -2.42
C ASP A 35 2.38 -6.49 -0.98
N ALA A 36 1.13 -6.79 -0.60
CA ALA A 36 0.76 -7.47 0.64
C ALA A 36 1.42 -6.91 1.94
N VAL A 37 1.51 -5.57 2.07
CA VAL A 37 2.29 -4.89 3.14
C VAL A 37 1.88 -5.24 4.57
N LYS A 38 0.69 -5.80 4.80
CA LYS A 38 0.27 -6.31 6.11
C LYS A 38 1.07 -7.52 6.61
N HIS A 39 1.88 -8.14 5.75
CA HIS A 39 2.72 -9.29 6.05
C HIS A 39 4.20 -8.93 6.22
N PHE A 40 4.56 -7.67 6.03
CA PHE A 40 5.92 -7.17 6.23
C PHE A 40 6.08 -6.49 7.59
N SER A 41 7.33 -6.44 8.06
CA SER A 41 7.72 -5.57 9.16
C SER A 41 7.52 -4.10 8.76
N GLU A 42 6.73 -3.36 9.53
CA GLU A 42 6.52 -1.92 9.29
C GLU A 42 7.81 -1.12 9.46
N ASP A 43 8.68 -1.54 10.39
CA ASP A 43 9.97 -0.90 10.64
C ASP A 43 10.89 -1.07 9.45
N PHE A 44 11.01 -2.28 8.93
CA PHE A 44 11.81 -2.56 7.74
C PHE A 44 11.27 -1.83 6.50
N LEU A 45 9.94 -1.79 6.31
CA LEU A 45 9.36 -1.08 5.18
C LEU A 45 9.65 0.43 5.26
N ARG A 46 9.62 1.03 6.46
CA ARG A 46 10.03 2.44 6.65
C ARG A 46 11.50 2.66 6.34
N GLU A 47 12.36 1.71 6.68
CA GLU A 47 13.80 1.77 6.36
C GLU A 47 14.04 1.75 4.85
N VAL A 48 13.37 0.86 4.12
CA VAL A 48 13.44 0.80 2.64
C VAL A 48 12.97 2.12 2.01
N ILE A 49 11.83 2.66 2.45
CA ILE A 49 11.30 3.94 1.96
C ILE A 49 12.27 5.07 2.23
N THR A 50 12.81 5.15 3.44
CA THR A 50 13.79 6.17 3.85
C THR A 50 15.06 6.05 3.02
N GLY A 51 15.61 4.85 2.87
CA GLY A 51 16.83 4.62 2.11
C GLY A 51 16.71 4.94 0.61
N LEU A 52 15.53 4.72 0.02
CA LEU A 52 15.25 5.12 -1.37
C LEU A 52 15.09 6.65 -1.49
N ASP A 53 14.39 7.28 -0.56
CA ASP A 53 14.16 8.72 -0.55
C ASP A 53 15.47 9.51 -0.32
N GLU A 54 16.34 9.03 0.55
CA GLU A 54 17.66 9.62 0.80
C GLU A 54 18.59 9.54 -0.41
N GLU A 55 18.58 8.42 -1.12
CA GLU A 55 19.48 8.21 -2.25
C GLU A 55 19.02 8.91 -3.53
N PHE A 56 17.71 8.90 -3.80
CA PHE A 56 17.15 9.39 -5.07
C PHE A 56 16.42 10.74 -4.95
N GLY A 57 16.31 11.27 -3.73
CA GLY A 57 15.70 12.55 -3.44
C GLY A 57 14.17 12.53 -3.31
N PRO A 58 13.58 13.64 -2.82
CA PRO A 58 12.16 13.75 -2.63
C PRO A 58 11.41 13.75 -3.97
N GLY A 59 10.32 13.06 -4.04
CA GLY A 59 9.46 12.99 -5.24
C GLY A 59 9.14 11.58 -5.67
N TRP A 60 9.63 10.59 -4.95
CA TRP A 60 9.23 9.21 -5.12
C TRP A 60 7.83 8.99 -4.54
N PHE A 61 7.06 8.17 -5.25
CA PHE A 61 5.74 7.76 -4.83
C PHE A 61 5.77 6.35 -4.26
N PHE A 62 5.26 6.19 -3.04
CA PHE A 62 5.19 4.89 -2.37
C PHE A 62 3.74 4.53 -2.08
N VAL A 63 3.32 3.36 -2.55
CA VAL A 63 1.98 2.84 -2.30
C VAL A 63 2.02 1.40 -1.88
N GLY A 64 1.26 1.06 -0.85
CA GLY A 64 1.13 -0.30 -0.32
C GLY A 64 -0.22 -0.93 -0.61
N GLU A 65 -0.20 -2.24 -0.82
CA GLU A 65 -1.40 -3.05 -0.87
C GLU A 65 -1.73 -3.60 0.52
N PHE A 66 -2.67 -2.92 1.19
CA PHE A 66 -3.17 -3.32 2.51
C PHE A 66 -4.64 -3.71 2.39
N TRP A 67 -4.90 -4.95 2.02
CA TRP A 67 -6.25 -5.44 1.81
C TRP A 67 -6.95 -5.72 3.12
N LYS A 68 -7.72 -4.74 3.58
CA LYS A 68 -8.64 -4.80 4.70
C LYS A 68 -9.89 -3.98 4.42
N ASP A 69 -11.00 -4.40 4.99
CA ASP A 69 -12.28 -3.67 4.96
C ASP A 69 -12.40 -2.64 6.10
N SER A 70 -11.51 -2.69 7.08
CA SER A 70 -11.47 -1.79 8.22
C SER A 70 -10.73 -0.50 7.88
N LEU A 71 -11.47 0.60 7.71
CA LEU A 71 -10.91 1.94 7.53
C LEU A 71 -10.02 2.37 8.70
N ASP A 72 -10.43 2.06 9.93
CA ASP A 72 -9.67 2.40 11.14
C ASP A 72 -8.28 1.74 11.16
N ASP A 73 -8.19 0.46 10.81
CA ASP A 73 -6.90 -0.24 10.72
C ASP A 73 -6.00 0.36 9.65
N MET A 74 -6.57 0.75 8.51
CA MET A 74 -5.83 1.40 7.43
C MET A 74 -5.34 2.79 7.80
N CYS A 75 -6.15 3.59 8.48
CA CYS A 75 -5.74 4.90 8.98
C CYS A 75 -4.61 4.78 10.01
N LYS A 76 -4.72 3.86 10.97
CA LYS A 76 -3.66 3.59 11.95
C LYS A 76 -2.36 3.11 11.28
N TYR A 77 -2.46 2.30 10.25
CA TYR A 77 -1.29 1.89 9.47
C TYR A 77 -0.63 3.08 8.78
N LEU A 78 -1.39 3.94 8.12
CA LEU A 78 -0.88 5.17 7.49
C LEU A 78 -0.23 6.13 8.49
N GLU A 79 -0.80 6.27 9.68
CA GLU A 79 -0.20 7.08 10.75
C GLU A 79 1.19 6.57 11.15
N ARG A 80 1.36 5.24 11.26
CA ARG A 80 2.65 4.63 11.58
C ARG A 80 3.65 4.70 10.42
N MET A 81 3.19 4.58 9.19
CA MET A 81 4.03 4.66 7.99
C MET A 81 4.44 6.09 7.61
N GLY A 82 3.70 7.08 8.08
CA GLY A 82 4.00 8.49 7.84
C GLY A 82 3.46 9.04 6.52
N LYS A 83 3.63 10.35 6.32
CA LYS A 83 2.96 11.13 5.26
C LYS A 83 3.35 10.78 3.82
N LYS A 84 4.48 10.13 3.62
CA LYS A 84 4.99 9.77 2.28
C LYS A 84 4.40 8.48 1.74
N PHE A 85 3.72 7.72 2.58
CA PHE A 85 3.17 6.42 2.20
C PHE A 85 1.68 6.53 1.89
N SER A 86 1.25 5.87 0.84
CA SER A 86 -0.14 5.79 0.41
C SER A 86 -0.63 4.35 0.43
N LEU A 87 -1.92 4.15 0.52
CA LEU A 87 -2.55 2.83 0.39
C LEU A 87 -3.59 2.83 -0.74
N PHE A 88 -3.76 1.69 -1.37
CA PHE A 88 -4.94 1.46 -2.17
C PHE A 88 -6.19 1.47 -1.30
N ASP A 89 -7.24 2.15 -1.76
CA ASP A 89 -8.51 2.27 -1.04
C ASP A 89 -9.32 0.96 -1.16
N ALA A 90 -9.00 -0.03 -0.34
CA ALA A 90 -9.70 -1.31 -0.32
C ALA A 90 -11.18 -1.17 0.07
N PRO A 91 -11.58 -0.35 1.09
CA PRO A 91 -12.99 -0.09 1.40
C PRO A 91 -13.78 0.41 0.19
N LEU A 92 -13.21 1.31 -0.62
CA LEU A 92 -13.87 1.80 -1.84
C LEU A 92 -14.13 0.67 -2.83
N VAL A 93 -13.17 -0.24 -3.02
CA VAL A 93 -13.35 -1.41 -3.89
C VAL A 93 -14.47 -2.32 -3.38
N TYR A 94 -14.50 -2.56 -2.06
CA TYR A 94 -15.59 -3.35 -1.45
C TYR A 94 -16.95 -2.67 -1.60
N ASN A 95 -17.02 -1.34 -1.42
CA ASN A 95 -18.24 -0.58 -1.63
C ASN A 95 -18.73 -0.69 -3.08
N PHE A 96 -17.86 -0.53 -4.07
CA PHE A 96 -18.22 -0.73 -5.48
C PHE A 96 -18.73 -2.15 -5.74
N SER A 97 -18.04 -3.16 -5.23
CA SER A 97 -18.47 -4.57 -5.39
C SER A 97 -19.82 -4.84 -4.74
N LYS A 98 -20.05 -4.31 -3.54
CA LYS A 98 -21.33 -4.47 -2.82
C LYS A 98 -22.46 -3.75 -3.56
N LEU A 99 -22.29 -2.50 -3.91
CA LEU A 99 -23.33 -1.69 -4.57
C LEU A 99 -23.69 -2.24 -5.95
N SER A 100 -22.71 -2.76 -6.71
CA SER A 100 -22.97 -3.35 -8.04
C SER A 100 -23.79 -4.64 -8.00
N LYS A 101 -23.89 -5.31 -6.85
CA LYS A 101 -24.62 -6.55 -6.64
C LYS A 101 -25.96 -6.36 -5.90
N THR A 102 -26.26 -5.13 -5.45
CA THR A 102 -27.42 -4.83 -4.65
C THR A 102 -28.43 -4.06 -5.50
N GLU A 103 -29.60 -4.67 -5.78
CA GLU A 103 -30.70 -4.02 -6.49
C GLU A 103 -31.23 -2.83 -5.68
N GLY A 104 -31.44 -1.69 -6.34
CA GLY A 104 -31.90 -0.47 -5.69
C GLY A 104 -30.89 0.20 -4.76
N ALA A 105 -29.61 -0.16 -4.84
CA ALA A 105 -28.57 0.44 -4.02
C ALA A 105 -28.44 1.96 -4.22
N ASP A 106 -28.22 2.67 -3.12
CA ASP A 106 -27.94 4.12 -3.16
C ASP A 106 -26.47 4.37 -3.49
N LEU A 107 -26.17 4.71 -4.73
CA LEU A 107 -24.79 4.97 -5.19
C LEU A 107 -24.13 6.18 -4.50
N ARG A 108 -24.89 7.04 -3.82
CA ARG A 108 -24.32 8.18 -3.06
C ARG A 108 -23.48 7.71 -1.87
N THR A 109 -23.69 6.47 -1.42
CA THR A 109 -22.96 5.87 -0.28
C THR A 109 -21.63 5.23 -0.68
N VAL A 110 -21.24 5.24 -1.95
CA VAL A 110 -20.04 4.54 -2.45
C VAL A 110 -18.75 4.99 -1.73
N PHE A 111 -18.69 6.25 -1.34
CA PHE A 111 -17.52 6.81 -0.64
C PHE A 111 -17.60 6.73 0.89
N ASP A 112 -18.67 6.19 1.46
CA ASP A 112 -18.78 6.08 2.90
C ASP A 112 -17.72 5.10 3.45
N ASP A 113 -17.11 5.47 4.57
CA ASP A 113 -16.05 4.70 5.24
C ASP A 113 -14.87 4.31 4.32
N THR A 114 -14.45 5.24 3.45
CA THR A 114 -13.34 5.04 2.52
C THR A 114 -12.13 5.92 2.84
N LEU A 115 -10.94 5.49 2.40
CA LEU A 115 -9.71 6.29 2.55
C LEU A 115 -9.78 7.60 1.78
N VAL A 116 -10.31 7.59 0.55
CA VAL A 116 -10.41 8.79 -0.28
C VAL A 116 -11.29 9.87 0.36
N LYS A 117 -12.28 9.48 1.18
CA LYS A 117 -13.11 10.43 1.94
C LYS A 117 -12.42 10.94 3.20
N THR A 118 -11.59 10.10 3.84
CA THR A 118 -11.02 10.36 5.17
C THR A 118 -9.60 10.93 5.11
N VAL A 119 -8.74 10.35 4.27
CA VAL A 119 -7.32 10.73 4.10
C VAL A 119 -6.95 10.82 2.62
N PRO A 120 -7.57 11.73 1.85
CA PRO A 120 -7.48 11.76 0.38
C PRO A 120 -6.05 11.88 -0.16
N VAL A 121 -5.15 12.50 0.59
CA VAL A 121 -3.74 12.69 0.18
C VAL A 121 -2.98 11.36 0.10
N ASN A 122 -3.36 10.38 0.93
CA ASN A 122 -2.71 9.08 1.03
C ASN A 122 -3.58 7.93 0.48
N ALA A 123 -4.68 8.25 -0.19
CA ALA A 123 -5.59 7.27 -0.79
C ALA A 123 -5.33 7.13 -2.29
N VAL A 124 -5.16 5.89 -2.75
CA VAL A 124 -4.99 5.56 -4.17
C VAL A 124 -6.17 4.72 -4.63
N VAL A 125 -6.90 5.23 -5.59
CA VAL A 125 -8.00 4.48 -6.21
C VAL A 125 -7.43 3.57 -7.29
N CYS A 126 -7.65 2.27 -7.15
CA CYS A 126 -7.30 1.30 -8.17
C CYS A 126 -8.53 0.53 -8.66
N ARG A 127 -8.47 0.14 -9.92
CA ARG A 127 -9.43 -0.80 -10.50
C ARG A 127 -8.87 -2.21 -10.34
N ILE A 128 -9.55 -3.04 -9.56
CA ILE A 128 -9.28 -4.48 -9.57
C ILE A 128 -10.17 -5.10 -10.65
N PRO A 129 -9.59 -5.82 -11.61
CA PRO A 129 -10.40 -6.63 -12.51
C PRO A 129 -11.17 -7.65 -11.67
N PRO A 130 -12.41 -8.00 -12.05
CA PRO A 130 -13.16 -9.04 -11.36
C PRO A 130 -12.30 -10.31 -11.37
N THR A 131 -12.00 -10.84 -10.19
CA THR A 131 -11.39 -12.17 -10.08
C THR A 131 -12.38 -13.14 -10.70
N SER A 132 -11.96 -13.82 -11.76
CA SER A 132 -12.70 -14.94 -12.32
C SER A 132 -12.87 -15.98 -11.21
N SER A 133 -14.07 -16.07 -10.68
CA SER A 133 -14.52 -17.17 -9.79
C SER A 133 -14.50 -18.47 -10.54
#